data_8baefd4f1019c6ff4e2972e2ea45f66f
#
_entry.id   8baefd4f1019c6ff4e2972e2ea45f66f
#
_cell.length_a   1.000
_cell.length_b   1.000
_cell.length_c   1.000
_cell.angle_alpha   90.00
_cell.angle_beta   90.00
_cell.angle_gamma   90.00
#
_symmetry.space_group_name_H-M   'P 1'
#
loop_
_entity.id
_entity.type
_entity.pdbx_description
1 polymer ?
#
loop_
_entity_poly.entity_id
_entity_poly.type
_entity_poly.pdbx_seq_one_letter_code
_entity_poly.pdbx_strand_id
1 'polypeptide(L)'
;MKKIIAIILVITMLACNSVNAASFVQDKKVELNNEHMKDYNNSSVKWKFDEKSSVLSFSGCEKLEKVDVGQIKNQVRYIVLADDIKEISSGSLSGYFNLSKVTILGDVVATGNAFYLDTPRTLELAGKCENLGEMISSDMAPFPKIVLINNNKYYEEKDRMLLTKDGKELVLFYGGESLKVPDTVEKIDSYACYQLGNLSDVKLNGKLKKIGDYAFYHTGISTLKLKNNIQIIGEHLLPVTILKQLSLIRK
;
A
#
# COMPACT_ATOMS: atom_id res chain seq x y z
N MET A 1 5.98 -6.05 -36.72
CA MET A 1 5.76 -4.86 -35.88
C MET A 1 4.51 -5.12 -35.02
N LYS A 2 4.71 -5.60 -33.81
CA LYS A 2 3.60 -5.86 -32.87
C LYS A 2 3.34 -4.58 -32.10
N LYS A 3 2.17 -3.97 -32.31
CA LYS A 3 1.71 -2.82 -31.53
C LYS A 3 1.37 -3.30 -30.12
N ILE A 4 2.13 -2.83 -29.14
CA ILE A 4 1.83 -3.00 -27.73
C ILE A 4 0.69 -2.02 -27.43
N ILE A 5 -0.51 -2.55 -27.20
CA ILE A 5 -1.67 -1.77 -26.78
C ILE A 5 -1.62 -1.71 -25.26
N ALA A 6 -1.13 -0.60 -24.70
CA ALA A 6 -1.27 -0.32 -23.29
C ALA A 6 -2.73 0.12 -23.03
N ILE A 7 -3.49 -0.70 -22.33
CA ILE A 7 -4.85 -0.36 -21.90
C ILE A 7 -4.71 0.41 -20.59
N ILE A 8 -4.79 1.75 -20.65
CA ILE A 8 -4.90 2.57 -19.46
C ILE A 8 -6.39 2.82 -19.22
N LEU A 9 -6.91 2.24 -18.16
CA LEU A 9 -8.28 2.46 -17.72
C LEU A 9 -8.34 3.80 -16.98
N VAL A 10 -8.76 4.86 -17.64
CA VAL A 10 -9.07 6.14 -16.99
C VAL A 10 -10.49 6.08 -16.48
N ILE A 11 -10.66 5.96 -15.17
CA ILE A 11 -11.98 6.04 -14.52
C ILE A 11 -12.32 7.52 -14.38
N THR A 12 -13.21 8.03 -15.22
CA THR A 12 -13.84 9.32 -15.01
C THR A 12 -14.90 9.15 -13.92
N MET A 13 -14.67 9.71 -12.73
CA MET A 13 -15.69 9.88 -11.72
C MET A 13 -16.40 11.20 -11.90
N LEU A 14 -17.63 11.14 -12.37
CA LEU A 14 -18.65 12.15 -12.05
C LEU A 14 -19.26 11.81 -10.68
N ALA A 15 -19.39 12.83 -9.87
CA ALA A 15 -19.90 12.79 -8.51
C ALA A 15 -21.33 12.20 -8.43
N CYS A 16 -21.57 11.56 -7.32
CA CYS A 16 -22.84 11.39 -6.64
C CYS A 16 -23.53 10.03 -6.74
N ASN A 17 -23.72 9.45 -5.53
CA ASN A 17 -24.73 8.46 -5.13
C ASN A 17 -24.63 7.02 -5.64
N SER A 18 -24.26 6.17 -4.68
CA SER A 18 -24.70 4.76 -4.53
C SER A 18 -25.08 4.00 -5.81
N VAL A 19 -24.08 3.59 -6.60
CA VAL A 19 -24.25 2.51 -7.58
C VAL A 19 -23.00 1.64 -7.54
N ASN A 20 -23.23 0.32 -7.47
CA ASN A 20 -22.23 -0.73 -7.40
C ASN A 20 -21.05 -0.51 -8.35
N ALA A 21 -19.84 -0.42 -7.80
CA ALA A 21 -18.59 -0.23 -8.54
C ALA A 21 -18.22 -1.41 -9.48
N ALA A 22 -19.00 -2.49 -9.49
CA ALA A 22 -18.73 -3.69 -10.29
C ALA A 22 -19.17 -3.60 -11.77
N SER A 23 -19.96 -2.59 -12.16
CA SER A 23 -20.52 -2.53 -13.53
C SER A 23 -19.86 -1.53 -14.47
N PHE A 24 -18.76 -0.85 -14.04
CA PHE A 24 -18.14 0.22 -14.85
C PHE A 24 -16.83 -0.19 -15.54
N VAL A 25 -16.46 -1.48 -15.53
CA VAL A 25 -15.18 -1.98 -16.08
C VAL A 25 -15.32 -2.51 -17.52
N GLN A 26 -16.47 -2.40 -18.16
CA GLN A 26 -16.63 -2.81 -19.56
C GLN A 26 -16.78 -1.59 -20.48
N ASP A 27 -15.86 -1.51 -21.45
CA ASP A 27 -15.90 -0.76 -22.70
C ASP A 27 -15.85 0.78 -22.64
N LYS A 28 -14.62 1.32 -22.53
CA LYS A 28 -14.23 2.44 -23.42
C LYS A 28 -12.71 2.46 -23.63
N LYS A 29 -12.31 2.12 -24.85
CA LYS A 29 -10.99 2.39 -25.43
C LYS A 29 -10.78 3.92 -25.43
N VAL A 30 -9.94 4.43 -24.54
CA VAL A 30 -9.54 5.83 -24.57
C VAL A 30 -8.32 5.93 -25.48
N GLU A 31 -8.50 6.52 -26.66
CA GLU A 31 -7.39 6.91 -27.51
C GLU A 31 -6.64 8.07 -26.83
N LEU A 32 -5.37 7.80 -26.54
CA LEU A 32 -4.45 8.76 -25.94
C LEU A 32 -3.93 9.72 -27.01
N ASN A 33 -4.41 10.94 -27.05
CA ASN A 33 -3.82 12.00 -27.87
C ASN A 33 -2.43 12.38 -27.30
N ASN A 34 -1.43 12.32 -28.19
CA ASN A 34 0.02 12.32 -27.90
C ASN A 34 0.63 13.72 -27.60
N GLU A 35 -0.04 14.67 -27.00
CA GLU A 35 0.44 16.06 -27.04
C GLU A 35 1.35 16.53 -25.89
N HIS A 36 1.59 15.76 -24.83
CA HIS A 36 2.49 16.19 -23.76
C HIS A 36 3.38 15.08 -23.24
N MET A 37 4.17 14.46 -24.10
CA MET A 37 5.30 13.63 -23.69
C MET A 37 6.54 14.52 -23.55
N LYS A 38 6.91 14.89 -22.34
CA LYS A 38 8.26 15.38 -22.05
C LYS A 38 9.08 14.24 -21.51
N ASP A 39 10.07 13.80 -22.29
CA ASP A 39 11.12 12.92 -21.83
C ASP A 39 11.98 13.68 -20.82
N TYR A 40 11.93 13.29 -19.55
CA TYR A 40 12.81 13.82 -18.53
C TYR A 40 13.94 12.83 -18.24
N ASN A 41 15.17 13.27 -18.55
CA ASN A 41 16.46 12.72 -18.11
C ASN A 41 16.57 11.20 -17.99
N ASN A 42 17.00 10.53 -19.06
CA ASN A 42 17.59 9.17 -19.08
C ASN A 42 16.88 8.05 -18.28
N SER A 43 15.74 8.29 -17.71
CA SER A 43 14.87 7.27 -17.16
C SER A 43 13.78 6.95 -18.18
N SER A 44 13.59 5.68 -18.45
CA SER A 44 12.56 5.17 -19.38
C SER A 44 11.12 5.39 -18.89
N VAL A 45 10.92 6.21 -17.84
CA VAL A 45 9.60 6.50 -17.28
C VAL A 45 8.81 7.38 -18.24
N LYS A 46 7.67 6.89 -18.66
CA LYS A 46 6.67 7.67 -19.40
C LYS A 46 5.60 8.11 -18.44
N TRP A 47 5.21 9.38 -18.51
CA TRP A 47 4.09 9.87 -17.73
C TRP A 47 3.15 10.72 -18.58
N LYS A 48 1.90 10.76 -18.17
CA LYS A 48 0.85 11.56 -18.81
C LYS A 48 -0.03 12.16 -17.73
N PHE A 49 -0.35 13.44 -17.87
CA PHE A 49 -1.31 14.13 -17.03
C PHE A 49 -2.55 14.52 -17.82
N ASP A 50 -3.73 14.15 -17.31
CA ASP A 50 -5.03 14.60 -17.81
C ASP A 50 -5.57 15.69 -16.88
N GLU A 51 -5.56 16.92 -17.36
CA GLU A 51 -6.00 18.10 -16.60
C GLU A 51 -7.49 18.02 -16.20
N LYS A 52 -8.34 17.46 -17.06
CA LYS A 52 -9.79 17.38 -16.80
C LYS A 52 -10.14 16.47 -15.65
N SER A 53 -9.45 15.33 -15.56
CA SER A 53 -9.65 14.35 -14.50
C SER A 53 -8.67 14.49 -13.34
N SER A 54 -7.65 15.33 -13.46
CA SER A 54 -6.53 15.47 -12.51
C SER A 54 -5.79 14.15 -12.26
N VAL A 55 -5.66 13.31 -13.30
CA VAL A 55 -5.01 11.99 -13.25
C VAL A 55 -3.61 12.08 -13.83
N LEU A 56 -2.60 11.67 -13.06
CA LEU A 56 -1.23 11.43 -13.50
C LEU A 56 -1.00 9.93 -13.63
N SER A 57 -0.57 9.48 -14.80
CA SER A 57 -0.27 8.08 -15.07
C SER A 57 1.22 7.89 -15.30
N PHE A 58 1.80 6.83 -14.74
CA PHE A 58 3.18 6.40 -14.98
C PHE A 58 3.23 5.03 -15.63
N SER A 59 4.16 4.85 -16.58
CA SER A 59 4.39 3.57 -17.31
C SER A 59 5.78 3.55 -17.95
N GLY A 60 6.13 2.45 -18.58
CA GLY A 60 7.34 2.31 -19.40
C GLY A 60 8.64 2.17 -18.60
N CYS A 61 8.55 1.87 -17.31
CA CYS A 61 9.71 1.59 -16.46
C CYS A 61 9.44 0.40 -15.54
N GLU A 62 10.47 -0.38 -15.24
CA GLU A 62 10.37 -1.43 -14.22
C GLU A 62 10.43 -0.86 -12.81
N LYS A 63 11.20 0.21 -12.61
CA LYS A 63 11.39 0.88 -11.32
C LYS A 63 10.93 2.32 -11.39
N LEU A 64 9.97 2.68 -10.54
CA LEU A 64 9.50 4.05 -10.38
C LEU A 64 10.33 4.75 -9.31
N GLU A 65 11.16 5.67 -9.75
CA GLU A 65 11.87 6.63 -8.90
C GLU A 65 11.12 7.97 -8.87
N LYS A 66 11.62 8.93 -8.09
CA LYS A 66 11.02 10.26 -8.03
C LYS A 66 11.13 10.97 -9.37
N VAL A 67 9.98 11.29 -9.96
CA VAL A 67 9.88 12.01 -11.23
C VAL A 67 9.53 13.47 -10.97
N ASP A 68 10.27 14.39 -11.57
CA ASP A 68 9.91 15.81 -11.56
C ASP A 68 8.87 16.09 -12.65
N VAL A 69 7.65 16.28 -12.24
CA VAL A 69 6.52 16.63 -13.11
C VAL A 69 6.22 18.14 -13.07
N GLY A 70 7.09 18.94 -12.46
CA GLY A 70 6.97 20.39 -12.40
C GLY A 70 5.72 20.86 -11.65
N GLN A 71 5.11 21.95 -12.15
CA GLN A 71 3.98 22.63 -11.48
C GLN A 71 2.68 21.82 -11.47
N ILE A 72 2.54 20.81 -12.34
CA ILE A 72 1.32 19.98 -12.36
C ILE A 72 1.13 19.18 -11.07
N LYS A 73 2.19 19.00 -10.27
CA LYS A 73 2.17 18.30 -9.00
C LYS A 73 1.04 18.72 -8.06
N ASN A 74 0.77 20.03 -8.04
CA ASN A 74 -0.29 20.62 -7.22
C ASN A 74 -1.71 20.37 -7.76
N GLN A 75 -1.83 19.95 -9.02
CA GLN A 75 -3.10 19.67 -9.68
C GLN A 75 -3.47 18.20 -9.64
N VAL A 76 -2.50 17.32 -9.33
CA VAL A 76 -2.70 15.87 -9.29
C VAL A 76 -3.56 15.49 -8.10
N ARG A 77 -4.66 14.80 -8.38
CA ARG A 77 -5.54 14.19 -7.38
C ARG A 77 -5.51 12.67 -7.41
N TYR A 78 -5.16 12.11 -8.56
CA TYR A 78 -5.16 10.67 -8.79
C TYR A 78 -3.86 10.27 -9.48
N ILE A 79 -3.25 9.19 -9.02
CA ILE A 79 -2.10 8.58 -9.67
C ILE A 79 -2.47 7.17 -10.11
N VAL A 80 -2.07 6.78 -11.32
CA VAL A 80 -2.20 5.43 -11.84
C VAL A 80 -0.82 4.90 -12.19
N LEU A 81 -0.45 3.77 -11.61
CA LEU A 81 0.77 3.04 -11.93
C LEU A 81 0.41 1.85 -12.83
N ALA A 82 0.99 1.80 -14.01
CA ALA A 82 0.76 0.74 -14.97
C ALA A 82 1.37 -0.61 -14.50
N ASP A 83 0.96 -1.69 -15.12
CA ASP A 83 1.33 -3.05 -14.76
C ASP A 83 2.78 -3.44 -15.14
N ASP A 84 3.44 -2.61 -15.93
CA ASP A 84 4.88 -2.74 -16.26
C ASP A 84 5.81 -2.21 -15.16
N ILE A 85 5.31 -1.42 -14.20
CA ILE A 85 6.07 -1.00 -13.03
C ILE A 85 6.14 -2.17 -12.03
N LYS A 86 7.36 -2.54 -11.63
CA LYS A 86 7.63 -3.67 -10.72
C LYS A 86 8.18 -3.24 -9.37
N GLU A 87 8.81 -2.08 -9.31
CA GLU A 87 9.38 -1.52 -8.08
C GLU A 87 8.92 -0.08 -7.87
N ILE A 88 8.55 0.24 -6.63
CA ILE A 88 8.19 1.60 -6.19
C ILE A 88 9.23 2.04 -5.17
N SER A 89 10.05 3.02 -5.53
CA SER A 89 11.13 3.52 -4.67
C SER A 89 10.60 4.43 -3.57
N SER A 90 11.36 4.50 -2.48
CA SER A 90 11.11 5.44 -1.39
C SER A 90 11.00 6.88 -1.91
N GLY A 91 9.95 7.59 -1.50
CA GLY A 91 9.69 8.98 -1.88
C GLY A 91 9.25 9.21 -3.33
N SER A 92 9.11 8.16 -4.15
CA SER A 92 8.74 8.30 -5.57
C SER A 92 7.40 8.99 -5.79
N LEU A 93 6.47 8.84 -4.85
CA LEU A 93 5.13 9.43 -4.88
C LEU A 93 4.95 10.57 -3.87
N SER A 94 6.03 11.19 -3.41
CA SER A 94 6.01 12.30 -2.45
C SER A 94 5.82 13.67 -3.11
N GLY A 95 5.23 14.61 -2.37
CA GLY A 95 5.04 16.00 -2.79
C GLY A 95 3.79 16.22 -3.66
N TYR A 96 2.83 15.31 -3.63
CA TYR A 96 1.52 15.46 -4.27
C TYR A 96 0.47 15.82 -3.21
N PHE A 97 0.49 17.05 -2.71
CA PHE A 97 -0.29 17.50 -1.54
C PHE A 97 -1.81 17.35 -1.68
N ASN A 98 -2.33 17.27 -2.91
CA ASN A 98 -3.74 17.08 -3.19
C ASN A 98 -4.11 15.64 -3.54
N LEU A 99 -3.18 14.69 -3.34
CA LEU A 99 -3.37 13.30 -3.72
C LEU A 99 -4.52 12.66 -2.92
N SER A 100 -5.52 12.20 -3.62
CA SER A 100 -6.69 11.53 -3.02
C SER A 100 -6.61 10.02 -3.18
N LYS A 101 -6.14 9.54 -4.34
CA LYS A 101 -6.12 8.12 -4.66
C LYS A 101 -4.91 7.74 -5.51
N VAL A 102 -4.37 6.55 -5.21
CA VAL A 102 -3.39 5.86 -6.06
C VAL A 102 -3.95 4.52 -6.49
N THR A 103 -3.82 4.17 -7.76
CA THR A 103 -4.20 2.87 -8.32
C THR A 103 -2.95 2.17 -8.83
N ILE A 104 -2.69 0.95 -8.33
CA ILE A 104 -1.57 0.10 -8.74
C ILE A 104 -2.14 -1.07 -9.53
N LEU A 105 -1.81 -1.15 -10.83
CA LEU A 105 -2.40 -2.14 -11.74
C LEU A 105 -1.62 -3.46 -11.77
N GLY A 106 -0.32 -3.45 -11.50
CA GLY A 106 0.55 -4.63 -11.53
C GLY A 106 0.96 -5.14 -10.16
N ASP A 107 1.75 -6.21 -10.19
CA ASP A 107 2.46 -6.70 -9.02
C ASP A 107 3.71 -5.84 -8.80
N VAL A 108 3.89 -5.31 -7.59
CA VAL A 108 4.99 -4.39 -7.24
C VAL A 108 5.67 -4.78 -5.94
N VAL A 109 6.92 -4.36 -5.81
CA VAL A 109 7.68 -4.37 -4.55
C VAL A 109 7.97 -2.93 -4.14
N ALA A 110 7.61 -2.54 -2.93
CA ALA A 110 8.02 -1.25 -2.39
C ALA A 110 9.38 -1.37 -1.68
N THR A 111 10.25 -0.38 -1.89
CA THR A 111 11.59 -0.33 -1.28
C THR A 111 11.71 0.83 -0.30
N GLY A 112 10.64 1.08 0.44
CA GLY A 112 10.52 2.10 1.46
C GLY A 112 9.21 2.87 1.38
N ASN A 113 9.04 3.88 2.22
CA ASN A 113 7.86 4.74 2.21
C ASN A 113 7.80 5.57 0.91
N ALA A 114 6.82 5.28 0.07
CA ALA A 114 6.68 5.95 -1.22
C ALA A 114 6.15 7.38 -1.13
N PHE A 115 5.35 7.68 -0.10
CA PHE A 115 4.57 8.90 0.02
C PHE A 115 5.14 9.94 0.98
N TYR A 116 5.96 9.51 1.97
CA TYR A 116 6.35 10.30 3.13
C TYR A 116 5.12 10.88 3.86
N LEU A 117 4.87 12.19 3.76
CA LEU A 117 3.78 12.88 4.45
C LEU A 117 2.49 12.97 3.62
N ASP A 118 2.55 12.62 2.34
CA ASP A 118 1.48 12.85 1.36
C ASP A 118 0.66 11.58 1.07
N THR A 119 0.43 10.75 2.09
CA THR A 119 -0.30 9.49 1.95
C THR A 119 -1.69 9.72 1.35
N PRO A 120 -2.06 9.01 0.27
CA PRO A 120 -3.38 9.15 -0.35
C PRO A 120 -4.48 8.68 0.62
N ARG A 121 -5.72 9.15 0.42
CA ARG A 121 -6.87 8.65 1.21
C ARG A 121 -7.25 7.22 0.83
N THR A 122 -6.99 6.84 -0.41
CA THR A 122 -7.34 5.52 -0.95
C THR A 122 -6.20 4.97 -1.79
N LEU A 123 -5.92 3.68 -1.60
CA LEU A 123 -4.98 2.91 -2.41
C LEU A 123 -5.73 1.74 -3.04
N GLU A 124 -5.83 1.71 -4.37
CA GLU A 124 -6.44 0.62 -5.13
C GLU A 124 -5.36 -0.35 -5.60
N LEU A 125 -5.55 -1.64 -5.33
CA LEU A 125 -4.62 -2.71 -5.67
C LEU A 125 -5.28 -3.73 -6.61
N ALA A 126 -4.79 -3.82 -7.85
CA ALA A 126 -5.13 -4.90 -8.78
C ALA A 126 -4.21 -6.10 -8.62
N GLY A 127 -2.94 -5.88 -8.29
CA GLY A 127 -1.90 -6.87 -8.10
C GLY A 127 -1.47 -7.07 -6.65
N LYS A 128 -0.34 -7.76 -6.49
CA LYS A 128 0.36 -7.92 -5.22
C LYS A 128 1.21 -6.67 -4.96
N CYS A 129 1.22 -6.20 -3.72
CA CYS A 129 2.15 -5.18 -3.27
C CYS A 129 2.98 -5.74 -2.11
N GLU A 130 4.23 -6.11 -2.40
CA GLU A 130 5.16 -6.53 -1.34
C GLU A 130 5.65 -5.31 -0.57
N ASN A 131 5.80 -5.46 0.74
CA ASN A 131 6.16 -4.40 1.69
C ASN A 131 5.12 -3.26 1.73
N LEU A 132 3.83 -3.60 1.53
CA LEU A 132 2.74 -2.63 1.51
C LEU A 132 2.72 -1.75 2.76
N GLY A 133 2.88 -2.33 3.95
CA GLY A 133 2.90 -1.59 5.21
C GLY A 133 4.02 -0.54 5.25
N GLU A 134 5.22 -0.87 4.78
CA GLU A 134 6.35 0.06 4.68
C GLU A 134 6.07 1.17 3.67
N MET A 135 5.51 0.82 2.49
CA MET A 135 5.19 1.78 1.43
C MET A 135 4.28 2.91 1.89
N ILE A 136 3.29 2.58 2.74
CA ILE A 136 2.28 3.53 3.24
C ILE A 136 2.52 4.00 4.67
N SER A 137 3.61 3.56 5.31
CA SER A 137 3.95 3.97 6.67
C SER A 137 4.17 5.49 6.72
N SER A 138 3.52 6.18 7.65
CA SER A 138 3.67 7.62 7.85
C SER A 138 3.51 7.95 9.31
N ASP A 139 4.40 8.80 9.82
CA ASP A 139 4.31 9.29 11.20
C ASP A 139 3.22 10.34 11.40
N MET A 140 2.64 10.83 10.31
CA MET A 140 1.75 11.99 10.31
C MET A 140 0.35 11.68 9.79
N ALA A 141 0.14 10.55 9.14
CA ALA A 141 -1.13 10.23 8.49
C ALA A 141 -1.59 8.79 8.81
N PRO A 142 -2.90 8.55 8.94
CA PRO A 142 -3.44 7.20 9.06
C PRO A 142 -3.21 6.41 7.78
N PHE A 143 -3.26 5.08 7.88
CA PHE A 143 -3.24 4.23 6.70
C PHE A 143 -4.35 4.60 5.71
N PRO A 144 -4.07 4.60 4.39
CA PRO A 144 -5.10 4.79 3.38
C PRO A 144 -6.13 3.66 3.46
N LYS A 145 -7.34 3.94 3.00
CA LYS A 145 -8.30 2.88 2.72
C LYS A 145 -7.76 2.03 1.56
N ILE A 146 -7.56 0.73 1.80
CA ILE A 146 -7.21 -0.20 0.72
C ILE A 146 -8.49 -0.62 0.01
N VAL A 147 -8.44 -0.70 -1.32
CA VAL A 147 -9.54 -1.19 -2.16
C VAL A 147 -8.96 -2.23 -3.13
N LEU A 148 -9.45 -3.45 -3.03
CA LEU A 148 -9.06 -4.53 -3.93
C LEU A 148 -9.89 -4.44 -5.22
N ILE A 149 -9.22 -4.29 -6.36
CA ILE A 149 -9.85 -4.15 -7.68
C ILE A 149 -9.47 -5.30 -8.61
N ASN A 150 -10.16 -5.44 -9.74
CA ASN A 150 -9.90 -6.45 -10.79
C ASN A 150 -9.89 -7.89 -10.25
N ASN A 151 -10.78 -8.22 -9.29
CA ASN A 151 -10.82 -9.51 -8.63
C ASN A 151 -9.45 -9.91 -8.06
N ASN A 152 -8.81 -9.00 -7.31
CA ASN A 152 -7.49 -9.22 -6.74
C ASN A 152 -7.35 -10.64 -6.17
N LYS A 153 -6.39 -11.40 -6.71
CA LYS A 153 -6.20 -12.81 -6.37
C LYS A 153 -5.29 -13.05 -5.17
N TYR A 154 -4.67 -11.99 -4.67
CA TYR A 154 -3.64 -12.09 -3.63
C TYR A 154 -4.15 -11.81 -2.24
N TYR A 155 -5.14 -10.94 -2.11
CA TYR A 155 -5.62 -10.42 -0.83
C TYR A 155 -7.10 -10.62 -0.61
N GLU A 156 -7.49 -10.63 0.66
CA GLU A 156 -8.87 -10.49 1.12
C GLU A 156 -8.93 -9.56 2.32
N GLU A 157 -10.03 -8.84 2.44
CA GLU A 157 -10.34 -8.04 3.62
C GLU A 157 -11.30 -8.80 4.53
N LYS A 158 -10.94 -8.91 5.81
CA LYS A 158 -11.77 -9.56 6.83
C LYS A 158 -11.50 -8.95 8.20
N ASP A 159 -12.56 -8.62 8.94
CA ASP A 159 -12.48 -8.15 10.34
C ASP A 159 -11.45 -7.02 10.55
N ARG A 160 -11.44 -6.04 9.66
CA ARG A 160 -10.46 -4.93 9.63
C ARG A 160 -9.02 -5.36 9.40
N MET A 161 -8.82 -6.50 8.81
CA MET A 161 -7.51 -7.01 8.41
C MET A 161 -7.44 -7.15 6.88
N LEU A 162 -6.29 -6.82 6.31
CA LEU A 162 -5.88 -7.26 5.00
C LEU A 162 -5.05 -8.51 5.18
N LEU A 163 -5.54 -9.61 4.65
CA LEU A 163 -4.89 -10.93 4.70
C LEU A 163 -4.48 -11.35 3.29
N THR A 164 -3.46 -12.19 3.17
CA THR A 164 -3.27 -12.94 1.93
C THR A 164 -4.43 -13.92 1.70
N LYS A 165 -4.72 -14.25 0.43
CA LYS A 165 -5.86 -15.12 0.06
C LYS A 165 -5.82 -16.51 0.71
N ASP A 166 -4.62 -17.02 1.02
CA ASP A 166 -4.46 -18.30 1.74
C ASP A 166 -4.60 -18.14 3.26
N GLY A 167 -4.83 -16.91 3.74
CA GLY A 167 -5.02 -16.58 5.15
C GLY A 167 -3.77 -16.71 6.00
N LYS A 168 -2.57 -16.88 5.40
CA LYS A 168 -1.34 -17.15 6.15
C LYS A 168 -0.57 -15.90 6.58
N GLU A 169 -0.81 -14.77 5.93
CA GLU A 169 -0.15 -13.50 6.29
C GLU A 169 -1.18 -12.44 6.66
N LEU A 170 -0.95 -11.78 7.80
CA LEU A 170 -1.58 -10.52 8.15
C LEU A 170 -0.73 -9.40 7.55
N VAL A 171 -1.24 -8.80 6.48
CA VAL A 171 -0.53 -7.73 5.73
C VAL A 171 -0.74 -6.38 6.41
N LEU A 172 -1.98 -6.05 6.76
CA LEU A 172 -2.33 -4.82 7.49
C LEU A 172 -3.48 -5.08 8.46
N PHE A 173 -3.48 -4.32 9.55
CA PHE A 173 -4.63 -4.18 10.45
C PHE A 173 -5.07 -2.72 10.47
N TYR A 174 -6.34 -2.47 10.17
CA TYR A 174 -6.87 -1.10 10.01
C TYR A 174 -7.25 -0.41 11.33
N GLY A 175 -6.93 -1.04 12.46
CA GLY A 175 -7.10 -0.43 13.76
C GLY A 175 -8.27 -0.97 14.58
N GLY A 176 -8.29 -0.52 15.82
CA GLY A 176 -9.17 -0.94 16.91
C GLY A 176 -8.36 -1.12 18.19
N GLU A 177 -9.05 -1.31 19.30
CA GLU A 177 -8.41 -1.48 20.62
C GLU A 177 -7.82 -2.88 20.81
N SER A 178 -8.32 -3.87 20.07
CA SER A 178 -7.89 -5.26 20.17
C SER A 178 -7.71 -5.92 18.81
N LEU A 179 -6.69 -6.77 18.70
CA LEU A 179 -6.41 -7.64 17.56
C LEU A 179 -6.35 -9.09 18.03
N LYS A 180 -7.23 -9.93 17.49
CA LYS A 180 -7.09 -11.39 17.58
C LYS A 180 -6.54 -11.88 16.25
N VAL A 181 -5.28 -12.30 16.24
CA VAL A 181 -4.64 -12.84 15.03
C VAL A 181 -5.32 -14.18 14.65
N PRO A 182 -5.84 -14.34 13.42
CA PRO A 182 -6.52 -15.55 12.97
C PRO A 182 -5.63 -16.80 13.11
N ASP A 183 -6.24 -17.95 13.40
CA ASP A 183 -5.51 -19.21 13.65
C ASP A 183 -4.78 -19.78 12.41
N THR A 184 -5.05 -19.24 11.22
CA THR A 184 -4.36 -19.59 9.97
C THR A 184 -3.08 -18.80 9.75
N VAL A 185 -2.93 -17.63 10.41
CA VAL A 185 -1.82 -16.71 10.17
C VAL A 185 -0.52 -17.27 10.72
N GLU A 186 0.48 -17.36 9.86
CA GLU A 186 1.84 -17.81 10.17
C GLU A 186 2.83 -16.63 10.20
N LYS A 187 2.46 -15.50 9.57
CA LYS A 187 3.29 -14.28 9.48
C LYS A 187 2.45 -13.03 9.73
N ILE A 188 2.97 -12.12 10.53
CA ILE A 188 2.54 -10.72 10.57
C ILE A 188 3.58 -9.92 9.79
N ASP A 189 3.14 -9.15 8.80
CA ASP A 189 4.04 -8.41 7.92
C ASP A 189 4.68 -7.21 8.61
N SER A 190 5.73 -6.68 8.00
CA SER A 190 6.36 -5.46 8.49
C SER A 190 5.39 -4.29 8.44
N TYR A 191 5.39 -3.45 9.45
CA TYR A 191 4.49 -2.30 9.61
C TYR A 191 2.99 -2.65 9.67
N ALA A 192 2.60 -3.91 9.83
CA ALA A 192 1.20 -4.36 9.75
C ALA A 192 0.24 -3.64 10.71
N CYS A 193 0.71 -3.22 11.89
CA CYS A 193 -0.05 -2.46 12.88
C CYS A 193 0.67 -1.15 13.27
N TYR A 194 1.50 -0.61 12.37
CA TYR A 194 2.29 0.59 12.62
C TYR A 194 1.41 1.77 13.02
N GLN A 195 1.79 2.48 14.10
CA GLN A 195 1.12 3.70 14.60
C GLN A 195 -0.36 3.54 15.01
N LEU A 196 -0.81 2.35 15.31
CA LEU A 196 -2.14 2.15 15.87
C LEU A 196 -2.16 2.40 17.38
N GLY A 197 -2.06 3.65 17.79
CA GLY A 197 -1.96 4.06 19.20
C GLY A 197 -3.10 3.54 20.12
N ASN A 198 -4.28 3.27 19.55
CA ASN A 198 -5.41 2.70 20.30
C ASN A 198 -5.33 1.17 20.44
N LEU A 199 -4.46 0.48 19.68
CA LEU A 199 -4.31 -0.96 19.78
C LEU A 199 -3.55 -1.33 21.06
N SER A 200 -4.25 -1.84 22.07
CA SER A 200 -3.71 -2.16 23.39
C SER A 200 -3.72 -3.65 23.74
N ASP A 201 -4.60 -4.44 23.13
CA ASP A 201 -4.68 -5.89 23.36
C ASP A 201 -4.41 -6.66 22.06
N VAL A 202 -3.39 -7.54 22.08
CA VAL A 202 -3.07 -8.41 20.95
C VAL A 202 -2.99 -9.85 21.41
N LYS A 203 -3.81 -10.71 20.78
CA LYS A 203 -3.83 -12.15 21.01
C LYS A 203 -3.23 -12.85 19.81
N LEU A 204 -1.96 -13.31 19.98
CA LEU A 204 -1.27 -14.09 18.97
C LEU A 204 -1.77 -15.55 18.96
N ASN A 205 -1.87 -16.13 17.78
CA ASN A 205 -2.23 -17.55 17.61
C ASN A 205 -1.04 -18.51 17.85
N GLY A 206 -1.31 -19.81 17.87
CA GLY A 206 -0.30 -20.86 18.09
C GLY A 206 0.48 -21.28 16.83
N LYS A 207 0.17 -20.76 15.64
CA LYS A 207 0.85 -21.08 14.37
C LYS A 207 1.78 -19.98 13.88
N LEU A 208 1.76 -18.82 14.54
CA LEU A 208 2.55 -17.66 14.15
C LEU A 208 4.05 -17.95 14.27
N LYS A 209 4.79 -17.84 13.18
CA LYS A 209 6.22 -18.11 13.06
C LYS A 209 7.07 -16.86 12.94
N LYS A 210 6.51 -15.82 12.33
CA LYS A 210 7.24 -14.59 12.02
C LYS A 210 6.42 -13.34 12.35
N ILE A 211 7.07 -12.35 12.96
CA ILE A 211 6.58 -10.99 13.11
C ILE A 211 7.60 -10.08 12.43
N GLY A 212 7.15 -9.23 11.51
CA GLY A 212 7.99 -8.34 10.73
C GLY A 212 8.49 -7.12 11.50
N ASP A 213 9.35 -6.35 10.84
CA ASP A 213 9.92 -5.12 11.39
C ASP A 213 8.83 -4.07 11.64
N TYR A 214 8.93 -3.32 12.72
CA TYR A 214 7.98 -2.27 13.07
C TYR A 214 6.51 -2.71 13.16
N ALA A 215 6.21 -4.03 13.20
CA ALA A 215 4.85 -4.54 13.10
C ALA A 215 3.89 -3.97 14.14
N PHE A 216 4.35 -3.68 15.36
CA PHE A 216 3.57 -3.06 16.44
C PHE A 216 4.21 -1.76 16.98
N TYR A 217 5.01 -1.10 16.17
CA TYR A 217 5.67 0.13 16.57
C TYR A 217 4.63 1.25 16.73
N HIS A 218 4.77 2.08 17.76
CA HIS A 218 3.83 3.15 18.11
C HIS A 218 2.38 2.68 18.30
N THR A 219 2.18 1.47 18.83
CA THR A 219 0.88 0.99 19.31
C THR A 219 0.71 1.28 20.81
N GLY A 220 -0.53 1.16 21.31
CA GLY A 220 -0.85 1.27 22.74
C GLY A 220 -0.57 -0.01 23.56
N ILE A 221 0.08 -1.02 22.95
CA ILE A 221 0.39 -2.29 23.60
C ILE A 221 1.39 -2.07 24.72
N SER A 222 1.00 -2.44 25.95
CA SER A 222 1.88 -2.44 27.10
C SER A 222 2.57 -3.78 27.37
N THR A 223 1.94 -4.87 26.93
CA THR A 223 2.46 -6.25 27.05
C THR A 223 2.10 -7.07 25.83
N LEU A 224 3.06 -7.84 25.30
CA LEU A 224 2.82 -8.77 24.22
C LEU A 224 3.28 -10.18 24.64
N LYS A 225 2.33 -11.11 24.76
CA LYS A 225 2.64 -12.51 25.12
C LYS A 225 3.08 -13.29 23.89
N LEU A 226 4.38 -13.43 23.72
CA LEU A 226 4.95 -14.24 22.63
C LEU A 226 4.70 -15.72 22.89
N LYS A 227 4.48 -16.46 21.81
CA LYS A 227 4.33 -17.92 21.83
C LYS A 227 5.67 -18.60 21.48
N ASN A 228 5.90 -19.80 21.99
CA ASN A 228 7.17 -20.52 21.81
C ASN A 228 7.46 -20.95 20.35
N ASN A 229 6.46 -20.91 19.49
CA ASN A 229 6.59 -21.25 18.06
C ASN A 229 7.10 -20.10 17.18
N ILE A 230 7.26 -18.88 17.72
CA ILE A 230 7.77 -17.75 16.96
C ILE A 230 9.28 -17.94 16.76
N GLN A 231 9.69 -17.96 15.49
CA GLN A 231 11.07 -18.20 15.07
C GLN A 231 11.81 -16.89 14.73
N ILE A 232 11.08 -15.93 14.17
CA ILE A 232 11.64 -14.65 13.67
C ILE A 232 10.85 -13.51 14.26
N ILE A 233 11.56 -12.58 14.87
CA ILE A 233 11.02 -11.31 15.33
C ILE A 233 11.87 -10.22 14.68
N GLY A 234 11.21 -9.35 13.92
CA GLY A 234 11.82 -8.22 13.25
C GLY A 234 12.30 -7.14 14.22
N GLU A 235 13.00 -6.19 13.65
CA GLU A 235 13.54 -5.04 14.40
C GLU A 235 12.42 -4.07 14.78
N HIS A 236 12.66 -3.29 15.83
CA HIS A 236 11.73 -2.24 16.28
C HIS A 236 10.26 -2.70 16.47
N LEU A 237 10.07 -3.97 16.82
CA LEU A 237 8.75 -4.55 16.99
C LEU A 237 7.84 -3.74 17.91
N LEU A 238 8.39 -3.25 19.02
CA LEU A 238 7.71 -2.52 20.11
C LEU A 238 8.59 -1.37 20.60
N PRO A 239 8.03 -0.38 21.29
CA PRO A 239 8.83 0.61 22.01
C PRO A 239 9.85 -0.05 22.95
N VAL A 240 11.04 0.55 23.05
CA VAL A 240 12.19 0.02 23.82
C VAL A 240 11.84 -0.35 25.27
N THR A 241 10.88 0.36 25.87
CA THR A 241 10.39 0.12 27.25
C THR A 241 9.74 -1.25 27.41
N ILE A 242 9.08 -1.77 26.38
CA ILE A 242 8.38 -3.08 26.42
C ILE A 242 9.35 -4.21 26.09
N LEU A 243 10.31 -3.99 25.19
CA LEU A 243 11.35 -4.96 24.85
C LEU A 243 12.20 -5.35 26.04
N LYS A 244 12.44 -4.43 27.00
CA LYS A 244 13.14 -4.73 28.27
C LYS A 244 12.39 -5.75 29.14
N GLN A 245 11.05 -5.76 29.11
CA GLN A 245 10.25 -6.74 29.85
C GLN A 245 10.26 -8.11 29.17
N LEU A 246 10.32 -8.16 27.82
CA LEU A 246 10.43 -9.43 27.07
C LEU A 246 11.78 -10.14 27.28
N SER A 247 12.86 -9.38 27.46
CA SER A 247 14.20 -9.96 27.72
C SER A 247 14.31 -10.63 29.09
N LEU A 248 13.46 -10.24 30.05
CA LEU A 248 13.40 -10.86 31.39
C LEU A 248 12.63 -12.20 31.41
N ILE A 249 11.81 -12.48 30.38
CA ILE A 249 11.01 -13.72 30.27
C ILE A 249 11.76 -14.83 29.52
N ARG A 250 12.89 -14.50 28.88
CA ARG A 250 13.77 -15.43 28.13
C ARG A 250 14.88 -16.09 28.98
N LYS A 251 14.79 -16.02 30.33
CA LYS A 251 15.71 -16.75 31.23
C LYS A 251 15.05 -17.95 31.86
#